data_a51f02901a3a103d242f3a44f95296ed
#
_entry.id   a51f02901a3a103d242f3a44f95296ed
#
_cell.length_a   1.000
_cell.length_b   1.000
_cell.length_c   1.000
_cell.angle_alpha   90.00
_cell.angle_beta   90.00
_cell.angle_gamma   90.00
#
_symmetry.space_group_name_H-M   'P 1'
#
loop_
_entity.id
_entity.type
_entity.pdbx_description
1 polymer ?
#
loop_
_entity_poly.entity_id
_entity_poly.type
_entity_poly.pdbx_seq_one_letter_code
_entity_poly.pdbx_strand_id
1 'polypeptide(L)'
;KGSVIRFLANEFRKLGYTISFALFNAANYGVPQIRERVIIFGVKGNKRIPLPQPSHSEQGVNGTKKWVTLGDVIKDLPKPDESEYIPLSKRMLQYMPLVKEGENWTSLEPEVAKEAMGKAYELGGGKTGFLRRLSNSKPSPTLVTSPIMPATLICHPTELRPLSVKEYARVQQFPDSWQFSGKISDIYKQIGNAVPVGLGYMAGMQIIRFDNGELKGNEDKDNVIPYSRYKNTTDKDITLFNMNMKNLVLNFE
;
A
#
# COMPACT_ATOMS: atom_id res chain seq x y z
N LYS A 1 -8.97 3.40 19.46
CA LYS A 1 -8.14 3.28 18.24
C LYS A 1 -6.67 3.52 18.61
N GLY A 2 -5.71 2.80 17.99
CA GLY A 2 -4.27 3.00 18.22
C GLY A 2 -3.68 2.34 19.48
N SER A 3 -4.41 1.45 20.17
CA SER A 3 -3.90 0.78 21.39
C SER A 3 -2.63 -0.04 21.16
N VAL A 4 -2.55 -0.75 20.05
CA VAL A 4 -1.37 -1.58 19.70
C VAL A 4 -0.13 -0.72 19.48
N ILE A 5 -0.23 0.36 18.70
CA ILE A 5 0.93 1.22 18.44
C ILE A 5 1.40 1.94 19.71
N ARG A 6 0.46 2.30 20.61
CA ARG A 6 0.81 2.88 21.91
C ARG A 6 1.52 1.88 22.82
N PHE A 7 1.04 0.65 22.85
CA PHE A 7 1.70 -0.43 23.58
C PHE A 7 3.14 -0.63 23.07
N LEU A 8 3.32 -0.79 21.75
CA LEU A 8 4.65 -0.93 21.14
C LEU A 8 5.55 0.28 21.47
N ALA A 9 5.04 1.49 21.34
CA ALA A 9 5.80 2.71 21.66
C ALA A 9 6.29 2.72 23.13
N ASN A 10 5.47 2.28 24.05
CA ASN A 10 5.84 2.20 25.47
C ASN A 10 6.89 1.12 25.72
N GLU A 11 6.75 -0.04 25.10
CA GLU A 11 7.75 -1.12 25.25
C GLU A 11 9.11 -0.71 24.67
N PHE A 12 9.15 -0.06 23.51
CA PHE A 12 10.39 0.49 22.97
C PHE A 12 11.03 1.52 23.90
N ARG A 13 10.24 2.42 24.51
CA ARG A 13 10.75 3.40 25.48
C ARG A 13 11.33 2.75 26.72
N LYS A 14 10.71 1.70 27.28
CA LYS A 14 11.25 0.93 28.41
C LYS A 14 12.61 0.31 28.08
N LEU A 15 12.85 -0.03 26.82
CA LEU A 15 14.11 -0.57 26.34
C LEU A 15 15.14 0.52 25.99
N GLY A 16 14.84 1.79 26.26
CA GLY A 16 15.73 2.93 26.03
C GLY A 16 15.75 3.44 24.58
N TYR A 17 14.73 3.12 23.78
CA TYR A 17 14.61 3.64 22.40
C TYR A 17 13.73 4.88 22.34
N THR A 18 14.18 5.85 21.58
CA THR A 18 13.33 6.93 21.05
C THR A 18 12.79 6.49 19.68
N ILE A 19 11.49 6.60 19.49
CA ILE A 19 10.85 6.17 18.25
C ILE A 19 10.18 7.34 17.53
N SER A 20 10.13 7.21 16.20
CA SER A 20 9.25 7.98 15.30
C SER A 20 8.50 7.01 14.40
N PHE A 21 7.26 7.31 14.04
CA PHE A 21 6.48 6.48 13.14
C PHE A 21 5.43 7.28 12.38
N ALA A 22 5.04 6.75 11.24
CA ALA A 22 3.90 7.27 10.47
C ALA A 22 3.28 6.17 9.61
N LEU A 23 2.14 6.46 9.03
CA LEU A 23 1.54 5.67 7.96
C LEU A 23 2.11 6.15 6.62
N PHE A 24 2.86 5.28 5.95
CA PHE A 24 3.51 5.58 4.67
C PHE A 24 2.74 4.94 3.52
N ASN A 25 2.50 5.71 2.45
CA ASN A 25 2.02 5.17 1.19
C ASN A 25 3.21 4.85 0.28
N ALA A 26 3.34 3.60 -0.14
CA ALA A 26 4.43 3.15 -1.00
C ALA A 26 4.55 3.94 -2.31
N ALA A 27 3.42 4.38 -2.89
CA ALA A 27 3.41 5.20 -4.11
C ALA A 27 4.19 6.52 -3.93
N ASN A 28 4.25 7.08 -2.72
CA ASN A 28 5.02 8.30 -2.43
C ASN A 28 6.54 8.07 -2.48
N TYR A 29 6.99 6.84 -2.62
CA TYR A 29 8.40 6.44 -2.66
C TYR A 29 8.75 5.67 -3.94
N GLY A 30 7.96 5.90 -5.02
CA GLY A 30 8.22 5.37 -6.34
C GLY A 30 7.80 3.92 -6.56
N VAL A 31 7.00 3.36 -5.65
CA VAL A 31 6.39 2.04 -5.85
C VAL A 31 5.13 2.20 -6.72
N PRO A 32 4.92 1.39 -7.78
CA PRO A 32 3.73 1.47 -8.63
C PRO A 32 2.49 0.86 -7.94
N GLN A 33 2.32 1.16 -6.64
CA GLN A 33 1.26 0.58 -5.81
C GLN A 33 0.84 1.51 -4.68
N ILE A 34 -0.46 1.74 -4.54
CA ILE A 34 -1.04 2.39 -3.36
C ILE A 34 -1.12 1.34 -2.24
N ARG A 35 -0.13 1.38 -1.35
CA ARG A 35 -0.01 0.46 -0.22
C ARG A 35 0.42 1.22 1.02
N GLU A 36 -0.48 1.34 1.97
CA GLU A 36 -0.22 2.05 3.21
C GLU A 36 0.26 1.09 4.30
N ARG A 37 1.40 1.43 4.91
CA ARG A 37 2.03 0.66 5.99
C ARG A 37 2.54 1.58 7.08
N VAL A 38 2.35 1.18 8.33
CA VAL A 38 3.02 1.83 9.46
C VAL A 38 4.47 1.39 9.47
N ILE A 39 5.39 2.35 9.49
CA ILE A 39 6.82 2.11 9.70
C ILE A 39 7.23 2.83 10.97
N ILE A 40 7.94 2.13 11.82
CA ILE A 40 8.46 2.62 13.09
C ILE A 40 9.98 2.67 12.98
N PHE A 41 10.56 3.83 13.16
CA PHE A 41 12.00 4.01 13.30
C PHE A 41 12.33 4.11 14.78
N GLY A 42 13.37 3.39 15.23
CA GLY A 42 13.82 3.43 16.61
C GLY A 42 15.33 3.56 16.71
N VAL A 43 15.79 4.40 17.61
CA VAL A 43 17.21 4.57 17.93
C VAL A 43 17.42 4.63 19.43
N LYS A 44 18.46 3.97 19.94
CA LYS A 44 18.81 4.03 21.36
C LYS A 44 19.22 5.44 21.78
N GLY A 45 18.73 5.85 22.95
CA GLY A 45 18.99 7.19 23.53
C GLY A 45 17.87 8.18 23.18
N ASN A 46 18.22 9.47 23.22
CA ASN A 46 17.26 10.61 23.12
C ASN A 46 17.22 11.28 21.75
N LYS A 47 18.01 10.83 20.80
CA LYS A 47 17.91 11.30 19.41
C LYS A 47 16.68 10.67 18.75
N ARG A 48 16.12 11.35 17.76
CA ARG A 48 14.94 10.90 17.01
C ARG A 48 15.27 10.87 15.52
N ILE A 49 14.97 9.76 14.85
CA ILE A 49 15.10 9.67 13.39
C ILE A 49 13.96 10.48 12.75
N PRO A 50 14.26 11.51 11.93
CA PRO A 50 13.23 12.25 11.20
C PRO A 50 12.44 11.33 10.26
N LEU A 51 11.19 11.66 9.99
CA LEU A 51 10.39 10.92 9.01
C LEU A 51 10.90 11.22 7.59
N PRO A 52 11.04 10.21 6.71
CA PRO A 52 11.52 10.41 5.34
C PRO A 52 10.55 11.24 4.52
N GLN A 53 11.10 12.16 3.72
CA GLN A 53 10.33 12.96 2.79
C GLN A 53 9.91 12.11 1.57
N PRO A 54 8.69 12.31 1.03
CA PRO A 54 8.26 11.65 -0.19
C PRO A 54 9.07 12.11 -1.40
N SER A 55 9.47 11.16 -2.24
CA SER A 55 10.12 11.41 -3.52
C SER A 55 9.12 11.54 -4.67
N HIS A 56 7.89 11.08 -4.48
CA HIS A 56 6.81 11.07 -5.47
C HIS A 56 5.50 11.56 -4.85
N SER A 57 4.63 12.11 -5.69
CA SER A 57 3.25 12.46 -5.34
C SER A 57 2.34 12.22 -6.54
N GLU A 58 1.03 12.18 -6.33
CA GLU A 58 0.07 11.92 -7.41
C GLU A 58 0.23 12.89 -8.58
N GLN A 59 0.43 14.16 -8.29
CA GLN A 59 0.53 15.23 -9.29
C GLN A 59 1.97 15.66 -9.61
N GLY A 60 2.98 15.14 -8.90
CA GLY A 60 4.36 15.57 -9.08
C GLY A 60 4.61 17.02 -8.64
N VAL A 61 4.01 17.43 -7.54
CA VAL A 61 4.12 18.79 -6.99
C VAL A 61 5.20 18.90 -5.91
N ASN A 62 5.58 20.14 -5.54
CA ASN A 62 6.53 20.42 -4.46
C ASN A 62 7.88 19.69 -4.61
N GLY A 63 8.41 19.62 -5.83
CA GLY A 63 9.70 18.99 -6.13
C GLY A 63 9.67 17.45 -6.18
N THR A 64 8.50 16.83 -6.00
CA THR A 64 8.34 15.38 -6.15
C THR A 64 8.12 14.99 -7.60
N LYS A 65 8.45 13.73 -7.96
CA LYS A 65 8.07 13.13 -9.23
C LYS A 65 6.60 12.67 -9.17
N LYS A 66 5.95 12.50 -10.31
CA LYS A 66 4.64 11.83 -10.38
C LYS A 66 4.74 10.38 -9.93
N TRP A 67 3.65 9.84 -9.36
CA TRP A 67 3.58 8.43 -9.05
C TRP A 67 3.88 7.55 -10.26
N VAL A 68 4.60 6.46 -10.02
CA VAL A 68 4.84 5.42 -11.02
C VAL A 68 3.55 4.65 -11.23
N THR A 69 3.14 4.47 -12.47
CA THR A 69 1.90 3.80 -12.83
C THR A 69 2.11 2.30 -13.03
N LEU A 70 1.02 1.53 -13.06
CA LEU A 70 1.07 0.11 -13.40
C LEU A 70 1.64 -0.09 -14.80
N GLY A 71 1.16 0.69 -15.79
CA GLY A 71 1.63 0.59 -17.17
C GLY A 71 3.13 0.85 -17.34
N ASP A 72 3.72 1.73 -16.51
CA ASP A 72 5.15 2.01 -16.58
C ASP A 72 6.02 0.78 -16.31
N VAL A 73 5.51 -0.18 -15.52
CA VAL A 73 6.29 -1.33 -15.04
C VAL A 73 5.91 -2.67 -15.68
N ILE A 74 4.78 -2.75 -16.39
CA ILE A 74 4.37 -4.02 -17.02
C ILE A 74 4.40 -3.99 -18.56
N LYS A 75 4.46 -2.82 -19.19
CA LYS A 75 4.31 -2.64 -20.65
C LYS A 75 5.36 -3.35 -21.49
N ASP A 76 6.54 -3.59 -20.95
CA ASP A 76 7.66 -4.24 -21.62
C ASP A 76 7.74 -5.76 -21.34
N LEU A 77 6.85 -6.29 -20.49
CA LEU A 77 6.79 -7.71 -20.23
C LEU A 77 6.16 -8.46 -21.42
N PRO A 78 6.69 -9.62 -21.78
CA PRO A 78 6.05 -10.47 -22.76
C PRO A 78 4.67 -10.92 -22.27
N LYS A 79 3.78 -11.24 -23.21
CA LYS A 79 2.49 -11.85 -22.86
C LYS A 79 2.73 -13.14 -22.07
N PRO A 80 2.12 -13.29 -20.87
CA PRO A 80 2.34 -14.46 -20.05
C PRO A 80 1.65 -15.70 -20.61
N ASP A 81 2.24 -16.85 -20.36
CA ASP A 81 1.57 -18.14 -20.57
C ASP A 81 0.47 -18.36 -19.51
N GLU A 82 -0.50 -19.23 -19.82
CA GLU A 82 -1.59 -19.55 -18.90
C GLU A 82 -1.12 -20.17 -17.58
N SER A 83 0.07 -20.79 -17.56
CA SER A 83 0.70 -21.31 -16.35
C SER A 83 1.28 -20.23 -15.42
N GLU A 84 1.42 -18.98 -15.89
CA GLU A 84 2.01 -17.87 -15.14
C GLU A 84 0.96 -17.06 -14.34
N TYR A 85 -0.32 -17.43 -14.38
CA TYR A 85 -1.37 -16.81 -13.57
C TYR A 85 -2.48 -17.79 -13.20
N ILE A 86 -3.26 -17.46 -12.16
CA ILE A 86 -4.45 -18.23 -11.78
C ILE A 86 -5.63 -17.68 -12.60
N PRO A 87 -6.34 -18.50 -13.40
CA PRO A 87 -7.42 -17.99 -14.26
C PRO A 87 -8.58 -17.40 -13.46
N LEU A 88 -9.29 -16.46 -14.07
CA LEU A 88 -10.54 -15.94 -13.54
C LEU A 88 -11.60 -17.04 -13.48
N SER A 89 -12.48 -16.99 -12.48
CA SER A 89 -13.61 -17.93 -12.40
C SER A 89 -14.60 -17.72 -13.55
N LYS A 90 -15.38 -18.74 -13.89
CA LYS A 90 -16.43 -18.65 -14.93
C LYS A 90 -17.37 -17.45 -14.70
N ARG A 91 -17.74 -17.20 -13.45
CA ARG A 91 -18.57 -16.04 -13.08
C ARG A 91 -17.85 -14.70 -13.36
N MET A 92 -16.57 -14.59 -13.02
CA MET A 92 -15.81 -13.36 -13.33
C MET A 92 -15.69 -13.15 -14.83
N LEU A 93 -15.45 -14.21 -15.60
CA LEU A 93 -15.35 -14.15 -17.06
C LEU A 93 -16.66 -13.70 -17.73
N GLN A 94 -17.82 -13.93 -17.10
CA GLN A 94 -19.12 -13.48 -17.59
C GLN A 94 -19.27 -11.95 -17.53
N TYR A 95 -18.79 -11.31 -16.45
CA TYR A 95 -19.03 -9.87 -16.21
C TYR A 95 -17.82 -8.98 -16.48
N MET A 96 -16.59 -9.49 -16.35
CA MET A 96 -15.38 -8.70 -16.56
C MET A 96 -15.26 -8.06 -17.96
N PRO A 97 -15.77 -8.65 -19.06
CA PRO A 97 -15.77 -7.97 -20.36
C PRO A 97 -16.58 -6.65 -20.39
N LEU A 98 -17.55 -6.51 -19.50
CA LEU A 98 -18.40 -5.32 -19.40
C LEU A 98 -17.74 -4.18 -18.59
N VAL A 99 -16.67 -4.47 -17.86
CA VAL A 99 -15.97 -3.50 -17.02
C VAL A 99 -14.78 -2.96 -17.79
N LYS A 100 -14.74 -1.65 -18.03
CA LYS A 100 -13.65 -0.98 -18.75
C LYS A 100 -12.42 -0.79 -17.88
N GLU A 101 -11.30 -0.41 -18.51
CA GLU A 101 -10.05 -0.09 -17.82
C GLU A 101 -10.27 0.98 -16.73
N GLY A 102 -9.76 0.68 -15.53
CA GLY A 102 -9.87 1.57 -14.37
C GLY A 102 -11.21 1.56 -13.64
N GLU A 103 -12.15 0.77 -14.10
CA GLU A 103 -13.51 0.66 -13.52
C GLU A 103 -13.65 -0.58 -12.62
N ASN A 104 -14.84 -0.73 -12.05
CA ASN A 104 -15.23 -1.87 -11.23
C ASN A 104 -16.75 -2.10 -11.35
N TRP A 105 -17.32 -3.00 -10.55
CA TRP A 105 -18.75 -3.33 -10.58
C TRP A 105 -19.70 -2.13 -10.56
N THR A 106 -19.29 -0.96 -10.04
CA THR A 106 -20.15 0.24 -9.96
C THR A 106 -20.40 0.91 -11.31
N SER A 107 -19.64 0.53 -12.34
CA SER A 107 -19.86 1.00 -13.72
C SER A 107 -20.85 0.16 -14.52
N LEU A 108 -21.30 -0.97 -13.97
CA LEU A 108 -22.28 -1.83 -14.58
C LEU A 108 -23.71 -1.26 -14.41
N GLU A 109 -24.59 -1.58 -15.34
CA GLU A 109 -26.02 -1.32 -15.18
C GLU A 109 -26.55 -1.96 -13.89
N PRO A 110 -27.47 -1.32 -13.15
CA PRO A 110 -27.91 -1.75 -11.81
C PRO A 110 -28.32 -3.22 -11.71
N GLU A 111 -29.07 -3.72 -12.67
CA GLU A 111 -29.54 -5.12 -12.67
C GLU A 111 -28.35 -6.09 -12.89
N VAL A 112 -27.45 -5.75 -13.83
CA VAL A 112 -26.24 -6.53 -14.08
C VAL A 112 -25.30 -6.51 -12.86
N ALA A 113 -25.15 -5.34 -12.24
CA ALA A 113 -24.35 -5.17 -11.02
C ALA A 113 -24.89 -6.04 -9.87
N LYS A 114 -26.21 -6.06 -9.67
CA LYS A 114 -26.89 -6.87 -8.66
C LYS A 114 -26.67 -8.36 -8.91
N GLU A 115 -26.86 -8.80 -10.15
CA GLU A 115 -26.59 -10.19 -10.55
C GLU A 115 -25.12 -10.56 -10.33
N ALA A 116 -24.18 -9.75 -10.84
CA ALA A 116 -22.75 -9.96 -10.77
C ALA A 116 -22.22 -10.00 -9.33
N MET A 117 -22.73 -9.15 -8.46
CA MET A 117 -22.33 -9.06 -7.05
C MET A 117 -23.05 -10.10 -6.16
N GLY A 118 -24.27 -10.51 -6.52
CA GLY A 118 -25.09 -11.40 -5.70
C GLY A 118 -25.25 -10.87 -4.26
N LYS A 119 -25.10 -11.72 -3.26
CA LYS A 119 -25.20 -11.33 -1.84
C LYS A 119 -24.29 -10.17 -1.43
N ALA A 120 -23.15 -9.98 -2.11
CA ALA A 120 -22.24 -8.88 -1.79
C ALA A 120 -22.82 -7.51 -2.19
N TYR A 121 -23.84 -7.45 -3.04
CA TYR A 121 -24.49 -6.20 -3.45
C TYR A 121 -25.08 -5.43 -2.27
N GLU A 122 -25.71 -6.15 -1.34
CA GLU A 122 -26.37 -5.58 -0.16
C GLU A 122 -25.41 -5.29 1.01
N LEU A 123 -24.17 -5.75 0.95
CA LEU A 123 -23.19 -5.52 2.02
C LEU A 123 -22.81 -4.03 2.11
N GLY A 124 -22.55 -3.55 3.31
CA GLY A 124 -22.01 -2.21 3.54
C GLY A 124 -20.57 -2.04 3.05
N GLY A 125 -20.12 -0.78 2.96
CA GLY A 125 -18.77 -0.41 2.53
C GLY A 125 -18.64 -0.14 1.03
N GLY A 126 -17.48 0.40 0.63
CA GLY A 126 -17.26 0.87 -0.76
C GLY A 126 -17.12 -0.24 -1.80
N LYS A 127 -16.72 -1.45 -1.39
CA LYS A 127 -16.66 -2.67 -2.25
C LYS A 127 -15.95 -2.53 -3.61
N THR A 128 -15.18 -1.47 -3.80
CA THR A 128 -14.54 -1.12 -5.09
C THR A 128 -13.50 -2.13 -5.59
N GLY A 129 -13.21 -3.17 -4.80
CA GLY A 129 -12.35 -4.29 -5.21
C GLY A 129 -13.07 -5.38 -5.99
N PHE A 130 -14.41 -5.42 -5.96
CA PHE A 130 -15.17 -6.41 -6.73
C PHE A 130 -15.19 -6.02 -8.21
N LEU A 131 -15.04 -7.03 -9.09
CA LEU A 131 -14.98 -6.86 -10.54
C LEU A 131 -14.11 -5.67 -10.96
N ARG A 132 -12.99 -5.49 -10.28
CA ARG A 132 -12.08 -4.37 -10.53
C ARG A 132 -11.14 -4.69 -11.68
N ARG A 133 -11.18 -3.87 -12.70
CA ARG A 133 -10.17 -3.82 -13.75
C ARG A 133 -9.18 -2.70 -13.44
N LEU A 134 -7.89 -3.02 -13.48
CA LEU A 134 -6.84 -2.05 -13.20
C LEU A 134 -6.73 -1.00 -14.30
N SER A 135 -5.89 0.01 -14.09
CA SER A 135 -5.59 1.02 -15.09
C SER A 135 -4.08 1.13 -15.32
N ASN A 136 -3.68 1.22 -16.59
CA ASN A 136 -2.29 1.49 -16.97
C ASN A 136 -1.81 2.87 -16.50
N SER A 137 -2.70 3.84 -16.40
CA SER A 137 -2.39 5.23 -16.04
C SER A 137 -2.36 5.51 -14.53
N LYS A 138 -2.58 4.49 -13.68
CA LYS A 138 -2.60 4.64 -12.22
C LYS A 138 -1.71 3.59 -11.56
N PRO A 139 -1.20 3.87 -10.33
CA PRO A 139 -0.60 2.82 -9.51
C PRO A 139 -1.61 1.68 -9.25
N SER A 140 -1.11 0.46 -9.12
CA SER A 140 -1.93 -0.67 -8.66
C SER A 140 -2.49 -0.40 -7.26
N PRO A 141 -3.69 -0.82 -6.94
CA PRO A 141 -4.12 -0.93 -5.54
C PRO A 141 -3.25 -1.96 -4.81
N THR A 142 -3.40 -2.03 -3.48
CA THR A 142 -2.65 -2.97 -2.64
C THR A 142 -2.77 -4.40 -3.17
N LEU A 143 -1.64 -4.99 -3.54
CA LEU A 143 -1.55 -6.41 -3.87
C LEU A 143 -1.79 -7.25 -2.62
N VAL A 144 -2.64 -8.26 -2.76
CA VAL A 144 -2.99 -9.22 -1.72
C VAL A 144 -2.42 -10.60 -2.05
N THR A 145 -2.66 -11.59 -1.19
CA THR A 145 -2.10 -12.94 -1.32
C THR A 145 -2.70 -13.77 -2.46
N SER A 146 -3.75 -13.28 -3.11
CA SER A 146 -4.34 -13.91 -4.30
C SER A 146 -4.93 -12.83 -5.22
N PRO A 147 -4.61 -12.85 -6.53
CA PRO A 147 -5.09 -11.84 -7.47
C PRO A 147 -6.58 -12.00 -7.82
N ILE A 148 -7.18 -13.16 -7.53
CA ILE A 148 -8.55 -13.51 -7.91
C ILE A 148 -9.55 -13.49 -6.75
N MET A 149 -9.18 -12.94 -5.58
CA MET A 149 -10.15 -12.76 -4.50
C MET A 149 -11.25 -11.78 -4.93
N PRO A 150 -12.54 -12.16 -4.85
CA PRO A 150 -13.63 -11.33 -5.35
C PRO A 150 -13.61 -9.89 -4.83
N ALA A 151 -13.42 -9.72 -3.51
CA ALA A 151 -13.42 -8.40 -2.87
C ALA A 151 -12.18 -7.54 -3.15
N THR A 152 -11.13 -8.13 -3.74
CA THR A 152 -9.84 -7.47 -4.01
C THR A 152 -9.25 -7.93 -5.34
N LEU A 153 -10.10 -8.13 -6.34
CA LEU A 153 -9.69 -8.58 -7.67
C LEU A 153 -8.63 -7.66 -8.28
N ILE A 154 -7.59 -8.26 -8.84
CA ILE A 154 -6.48 -7.60 -9.53
C ILE A 154 -6.49 -8.05 -10.99
N CYS A 155 -7.49 -7.61 -11.76
CA CYS A 155 -7.62 -7.92 -13.18
C CYS A 155 -6.74 -6.98 -14.02
N HIS A 156 -6.05 -7.55 -15.02
CA HIS A 156 -5.21 -6.81 -15.96
C HIS A 156 -6.00 -5.68 -16.66
N PRO A 157 -5.39 -4.52 -16.94
CA PRO A 157 -6.08 -3.38 -17.54
C PRO A 157 -6.81 -3.69 -18.84
N THR A 158 -6.18 -4.41 -19.74
CA THR A 158 -6.66 -4.64 -21.12
C THR A 158 -6.96 -6.10 -21.43
N GLU A 159 -6.40 -7.05 -20.68
CA GLU A 159 -6.61 -8.49 -20.90
C GLU A 159 -7.61 -9.09 -19.91
N LEU A 160 -8.25 -10.17 -20.31
CA LEU A 160 -9.28 -10.84 -19.50
C LEU A 160 -8.66 -11.92 -18.60
N ARG A 161 -7.73 -11.50 -17.76
CA ARG A 161 -6.99 -12.31 -16.79
C ARG A 161 -6.57 -11.46 -15.59
N PRO A 162 -6.19 -12.05 -14.46
CA PRO A 162 -5.50 -11.30 -13.42
C PRO A 162 -4.08 -10.93 -13.86
N LEU A 163 -3.40 -10.08 -13.10
CA LEU A 163 -1.97 -9.87 -13.28
C LEU A 163 -1.23 -11.22 -13.10
N SER A 164 -0.26 -11.50 -13.98
CA SER A 164 0.62 -12.65 -13.88
C SER A 164 1.59 -12.54 -12.70
N VAL A 165 2.28 -13.64 -12.37
CA VAL A 165 3.31 -13.63 -11.32
C VAL A 165 4.39 -12.59 -11.59
N LYS A 166 4.88 -12.46 -12.84
CA LYS A 166 5.90 -11.49 -13.21
C LYS A 166 5.41 -10.04 -13.05
N GLU A 167 4.18 -9.76 -13.52
CA GLU A 167 3.56 -8.45 -13.33
C GLU A 167 3.35 -8.12 -11.85
N TYR A 168 2.91 -9.10 -11.05
CA TYR A 168 2.77 -8.97 -9.60
C TYR A 168 4.10 -8.66 -8.92
N ALA A 169 5.18 -9.37 -9.32
CA ALA A 169 6.52 -9.17 -8.80
C ALA A 169 7.05 -7.76 -9.14
N ARG A 170 6.86 -7.31 -10.40
CA ARG A 170 7.26 -5.97 -10.83
C ARG A 170 6.54 -4.86 -10.06
N VAL A 171 5.25 -5.02 -9.75
CA VAL A 171 4.49 -4.06 -8.92
C VAL A 171 5.04 -3.98 -7.50
N GLN A 172 5.55 -5.07 -6.94
CA GLN A 172 6.26 -5.09 -5.64
C GLN A 172 7.74 -4.74 -5.77
N GLN A 173 8.22 -4.46 -7.00
CA GLN A 173 9.59 -4.12 -7.33
C GLN A 173 10.61 -5.23 -7.04
N PHE A 174 10.20 -6.51 -7.09
CA PHE A 174 11.17 -7.59 -7.14
C PHE A 174 11.98 -7.52 -8.44
N PRO A 175 13.30 -7.75 -8.38
CA PRO A 175 14.12 -7.86 -9.59
C PRO A 175 13.63 -9.01 -10.47
N ASP A 176 13.70 -8.85 -11.80
CA ASP A 176 13.27 -9.91 -12.75
C ASP A 176 14.06 -11.21 -12.59
N SER A 177 15.28 -11.13 -12.06
CA SER A 177 16.12 -12.28 -11.75
C SER A 177 15.71 -13.03 -10.47
N TRP A 178 14.75 -12.48 -9.70
CA TRP A 178 14.32 -13.12 -8.45
C TRP A 178 13.59 -14.43 -8.70
N GLN A 179 14.03 -15.49 -8.04
CA GLN A 179 13.42 -16.81 -8.16
C GLN A 179 12.43 -17.06 -7.02
N PHE A 180 11.19 -17.33 -7.39
CA PHE A 180 10.16 -17.77 -6.44
C PHE A 180 10.08 -19.30 -6.45
N SER A 181 9.68 -19.89 -5.33
CA SER A 181 9.55 -21.34 -5.17
C SER A 181 8.15 -21.73 -4.72
N GLY A 182 7.72 -22.92 -5.09
CA GLY A 182 6.42 -23.48 -4.72
C GLY A 182 5.38 -23.37 -5.83
N LYS A 183 4.12 -23.64 -5.48
CA LYS A 183 2.99 -23.54 -6.40
C LYS A 183 2.67 -22.07 -6.70
N ILE A 184 2.04 -21.80 -7.84
CA ILE A 184 1.66 -20.46 -8.26
C ILE A 184 0.88 -19.68 -7.17
N SER A 185 0.00 -20.35 -6.43
CA SER A 185 -0.72 -19.74 -5.30
C SER A 185 0.20 -19.31 -4.16
N ASP A 186 1.28 -20.06 -3.92
CA ASP A 186 2.25 -19.75 -2.87
C ASP A 186 3.16 -18.60 -3.30
N ILE A 187 3.48 -18.53 -4.59
CA ILE A 187 4.23 -17.39 -5.17
C ILE A 187 3.42 -16.10 -5.01
N TYR A 188 2.14 -16.08 -5.36
CA TYR A 188 1.29 -14.90 -5.11
C TYR A 188 1.24 -14.50 -3.64
N LYS A 189 1.21 -15.48 -2.70
CA LYS A 189 1.28 -15.18 -1.26
C LYS A 189 2.62 -14.56 -0.87
N GLN A 190 3.73 -15.09 -1.38
CA GLN A 190 5.07 -14.54 -1.11
C GLN A 190 5.13 -13.07 -1.56
N ILE A 191 4.72 -12.78 -2.80
CA ILE A 191 4.75 -11.43 -3.35
C ILE A 191 3.77 -10.50 -2.59
N GLY A 192 2.53 -10.96 -2.36
CA GLY A 192 1.49 -10.14 -1.70
C GLY A 192 1.80 -9.80 -0.23
N ASN A 193 2.51 -10.68 0.47
CA ASN A 193 2.93 -10.47 1.86
C ASN A 193 4.20 -9.59 1.97
N ALA A 194 4.96 -9.47 0.90
CA ALA A 194 6.19 -8.69 0.93
C ALA A 194 5.95 -7.20 1.19
N VAL A 195 6.94 -6.57 1.80
CA VAL A 195 7.07 -5.11 1.77
C VAL A 195 7.65 -4.74 0.41
N PRO A 196 7.06 -3.77 -0.33
CA PRO A 196 7.63 -3.32 -1.59
C PRO A 196 9.09 -2.88 -1.42
N VAL A 197 9.94 -3.28 -2.36
CA VAL A 197 11.40 -3.03 -2.26
C VAL A 197 11.71 -1.55 -2.08
N GLY A 198 11.06 -0.66 -2.84
CA GLY A 198 11.28 0.80 -2.72
C GLY A 198 10.88 1.36 -1.36
N LEU A 199 9.85 0.80 -0.72
CA LEU A 199 9.46 1.22 0.63
C LEU A 199 10.49 0.75 1.68
N GLY A 200 11.02 -0.46 1.53
CA GLY A 200 12.11 -0.98 2.37
C GLY A 200 13.40 -0.20 2.16
N TYR A 201 13.74 0.10 0.91
CA TYR A 201 14.91 0.92 0.55
C TYR A 201 14.83 2.32 1.19
N MET A 202 13.70 3.00 1.09
CA MET A 202 13.47 4.28 1.73
C MET A 202 13.72 4.21 3.25
N ALA A 203 13.19 3.18 3.91
CA ALA A 203 13.35 3.02 5.36
C ALA A 203 14.82 2.76 5.73
N GLY A 204 15.52 1.90 5.00
CA GLY A 204 16.95 1.62 5.21
C GLY A 204 17.84 2.84 4.98
N MET A 205 17.60 3.58 3.89
CA MET A 205 18.37 4.80 3.59
C MET A 205 18.14 5.90 4.63
N GLN A 206 16.94 6.01 5.20
CA GLN A 206 16.67 6.98 6.26
C GLN A 206 17.50 6.69 7.52
N ILE A 207 17.65 5.41 7.87
CA ILE A 207 18.49 4.99 9.00
C ILE A 207 19.97 5.29 8.72
N ILE A 208 20.48 4.92 7.54
CA ILE A 208 21.87 5.13 7.13
C ILE A 208 22.22 6.63 7.15
N ARG A 209 21.37 7.47 6.55
CA ARG A 209 21.59 8.93 6.54
C ARG A 209 21.57 9.54 7.93
N PHE A 210 20.72 9.03 8.82
CA PHE A 210 20.69 9.46 10.20
C PHE A 210 21.98 9.06 10.94
N ASP A 211 22.44 7.84 10.76
CA ASP A 211 23.68 7.33 11.39
C ASP A 211 24.91 8.08 10.89
N ASN A 212 24.98 8.40 9.60
CA ASN A 212 26.02 9.23 9.01
C ASN A 212 25.99 10.72 9.46
N GLY A 213 24.99 11.13 10.25
CA GLY A 213 24.84 12.53 10.67
C GLY A 213 24.34 13.50 9.60
N GLU A 214 23.84 12.99 8.47
CA GLU A 214 23.28 13.79 7.38
C GLU A 214 21.92 14.41 7.74
N LEU A 215 21.21 13.81 8.72
CA LEU A 215 19.90 14.24 9.18
C LEU A 215 19.99 14.83 10.58
N LYS A 216 19.58 16.07 10.73
CA LYS A 216 19.47 16.73 12.05
C LYS A 216 18.16 16.32 12.70
N GLY A 217 18.20 15.77 13.91
CA GLY A 217 17.08 15.13 14.61
C GLY A 217 15.85 16.03 14.94
N ASN A 218 15.84 17.28 14.49
CA ASN A 218 14.75 18.27 14.74
C ASN A 218 14.10 18.79 13.45
N GLU A 219 14.36 18.20 12.29
CA GLU A 219 13.87 18.71 10.99
C GLU A 219 12.41 18.32 10.67
N ASP A 220 11.68 17.84 11.66
CA ASP A 220 10.28 17.43 11.50
C ASP A 220 9.27 18.58 11.30
N LYS A 221 9.73 19.83 11.20
CA LYS A 221 8.80 20.98 11.18
C LYS A 221 7.89 21.01 9.95
N ASP A 222 8.33 20.37 8.84
CA ASP A 222 7.64 20.45 7.55
C ASP A 222 7.33 19.07 6.93
N ASN A 223 7.35 17.99 7.73
CA ASN A 223 7.05 16.65 7.24
C ASN A 223 5.55 16.47 6.97
N VAL A 224 5.08 17.12 5.94
CA VAL A 224 3.77 16.82 5.36
C VAL A 224 3.94 15.53 4.55
N ILE A 225 3.37 14.43 5.04
CA ILE A 225 3.19 13.24 4.23
C ILE A 225 2.05 13.56 3.26
N PRO A 226 2.31 13.79 1.96
CA PRO A 226 1.35 14.48 1.07
C PRO A 226 0.12 13.66 0.76
N TYR A 227 0.10 12.37 1.07
CA TYR A 227 -1.05 11.49 0.83
C TYR A 227 -1.11 10.34 1.83
N SER A 228 -2.14 10.37 2.66
CA SER A 228 -2.69 9.20 3.33
C SER A 228 -4.22 9.33 3.31
N ARG A 229 -4.94 8.23 3.09
CA ARG A 229 -6.40 8.17 3.24
C ARG A 229 -6.84 8.47 4.67
N TYR A 230 -5.93 8.36 5.59
CA TYR A 230 -6.17 8.58 7.01
C TYR A 230 -5.44 9.83 7.47
N LYS A 231 -6.16 10.68 8.19
CA LYS A 231 -5.61 11.87 8.87
C LYS A 231 -5.03 11.45 10.23
N ASN A 232 -4.11 12.25 10.76
CA ASN A 232 -3.56 12.11 12.10
C ASN A 232 -2.90 10.74 12.34
N THR A 233 -1.94 10.37 11.51
CA THR A 233 -1.32 9.05 11.48
C THR A 233 0.16 9.02 11.86
N THR A 234 0.69 10.14 12.39
CA THR A 234 2.07 10.24 12.87
C THR A 234 2.16 10.02 14.37
N ASP A 235 3.37 9.79 14.88
CA ASP A 235 3.65 9.72 16.31
C ASP A 235 3.31 11.01 17.05
N LYS A 236 3.45 12.18 16.41
CA LYS A 236 3.06 13.47 16.96
C LYS A 236 1.55 13.57 17.20
N ASP A 237 0.76 13.13 16.23
CA ASP A 237 -0.71 13.13 16.35
C ASP A 237 -1.18 12.24 17.50
N ILE A 238 -0.56 11.09 17.70
CA ILE A 238 -0.91 10.18 18.80
C ILE A 238 -0.47 10.74 20.14
N THR A 239 0.64 11.46 20.20
CA THR A 239 1.09 12.14 21.42
C THR A 239 0.14 13.26 21.82
N LEU A 240 -0.31 14.11 20.89
CA LEU A 240 -1.31 15.15 21.13
C LEU A 240 -2.63 14.57 21.60
N PHE A 241 -3.09 13.46 20.99
CA PHE A 241 -4.29 12.77 21.44
C PHE A 241 -4.18 12.26 22.87
N ASN A 242 -3.02 11.72 23.27
CA ASN A 242 -2.79 11.26 24.65
C ASN A 242 -2.77 12.41 25.67
N MET A 243 -2.24 13.57 25.30
CA MET A 243 -2.28 14.77 26.15
C MET A 243 -3.72 15.26 26.35
N ASN A 244 -4.53 15.28 25.30
CA ASN A 244 -5.93 15.66 25.36
C ASN A 244 -6.77 14.67 26.19
N MET A 245 -6.49 13.36 26.08
CA MET A 245 -7.18 12.34 26.91
C MET A 245 -6.81 12.44 28.38
N LYS A 246 -5.57 12.77 28.74
CA LYS A 246 -5.19 13.02 30.15
C LYS A 246 -5.93 14.22 30.72
N ASN A 247 -6.05 15.29 29.94
CA ASN A 247 -6.79 16.48 30.34
C ASN A 247 -8.30 16.21 30.51
N LEU A 248 -8.87 15.31 29.72
CA LEU A 248 -10.26 14.87 29.85
C LEU A 248 -10.50 14.03 31.13
N VAL A 249 -9.56 13.17 31.49
CA VAL A 249 -9.68 12.35 32.72
C VAL A 249 -9.51 13.21 33.97
N LEU A 250 -8.67 14.24 33.94
CA LEU A 250 -8.50 15.17 35.07
C LEU A 250 -9.70 16.12 35.31
N ASN A 251 -10.63 16.20 34.36
CA ASN A 251 -11.86 17.00 34.51
C ASN A 251 -13.07 16.20 35.00
N PHE A 252 -12.89 14.93 35.36
CA PHE A 252 -13.93 14.04 35.91
C PHE A 252 -13.64 13.58 37.36
N GLU A 253 -12.62 14.15 38.01
CA GLU A 253 -12.39 14.10 39.45
C GLU A 253 -12.76 15.44 40.08
#